data_c14b27199e0532201463643c2feac005
#
_entry.id   c14b27199e0532201463643c2feac005
#
_cell.length_a   1.000
_cell.length_b   1.000
_cell.length_c   1.000
_cell.angle_alpha   90.00
_cell.angle_beta   90.00
_cell.angle_gamma   90.00
#
_symmetry.space_group_name_H-M   'P 1'
#
loop_
_entity.id
_entity.type
_entity.pdbx_description
1 polymer ?
#
loop_
_entity_poly.entity_id
_entity_poly.type
_entity_poly.pdbx_seq_one_letter_code
_entity_poly.pdbx_strand_id
1 'polypeptide(L)'
;MAIFGLQIVISLIVFCFLTKLTKYYSFGRWLLCKGLYHYWPPTNEEFKQAIKQRYAKESNNKSKKQSNILKSYHKTSTINNNNDSSNTKEEFPIPIDTSIELKLIPVTHQDVIQVKYIDEFFSLVDFITGSIIIFILTELYLYIMPIIRQNNEHLNEINLSLFWCFISLLLALIILTKFVREYLKVDEGILCILFGALSFLLALCLQYIDEKFFDFNLKQTYGNHSIIYNDDNDEEINYIDRRFIYIVMLLSLINAYQTIILFFPAFRFGQLQYLFLLKNKNLNKKNFKNIFIFILIIINFILPIFTCLLWFKPIIQHININYLIKLKILSIIICILLRICLFKFYIQIYLDTAYDRVKILYEQQQLTTTRITNLSYQRNVTSIFFYLGVVTSQYILPVFIELIICFYLKIFSFKNSNLSINSLKPPKWLQNFDNYMTNTTNTNSSLILTWNDLHTFFNNQHITVLLSYVLFWHHTIFCLISCGSLIYNTYIQREQHITVKND
;
A
#
# COMPACT_ATOMS: atom_id res chain seq x y z
N MET A 1 38.52 -9.68 -16.80
CA MET A 1 37.09 -9.98 -16.60
C MET A 1 36.42 -8.69 -16.14
N ALA A 2 35.41 -8.22 -16.85
CA ALA A 2 34.63 -7.09 -16.38
C ALA A 2 33.96 -7.51 -15.05
N ILE A 3 34.22 -6.76 -13.97
CA ILE A 3 33.73 -7.03 -12.61
C ILE A 3 32.18 -6.98 -12.60
N PHE A 4 31.60 -6.24 -13.51
CA PHE A 4 30.17 -6.16 -13.72
C PHE A 4 29.81 -6.73 -15.09
N GLY A 5 28.87 -7.66 -15.13
CA GLY A 5 28.34 -8.16 -16.41
C GLY A 5 27.77 -7.00 -17.26
N LEU A 6 27.88 -7.11 -18.58
CA LEU A 6 27.36 -6.12 -19.55
C LEU A 6 25.91 -5.68 -19.23
N GLN A 7 25.12 -6.61 -18.74
CA GLN A 7 23.72 -6.40 -18.38
C GLN A 7 23.54 -5.39 -17.23
N ILE A 8 24.42 -5.43 -16.19
CA ILE A 8 24.34 -4.47 -15.07
C ILE A 8 24.74 -3.08 -15.57
N VAL A 9 25.79 -2.98 -16.41
CA VAL A 9 26.25 -1.71 -16.96
C VAL A 9 25.14 -1.06 -17.81
N ILE A 10 24.51 -1.82 -18.71
CA ILE A 10 23.40 -1.32 -19.53
C ILE A 10 22.24 -0.90 -18.65
N SER A 11 21.84 -1.69 -17.66
CA SER A 11 20.74 -1.36 -16.76
C SER A 11 21.02 -0.07 -15.97
N LEU A 12 22.26 0.14 -15.52
CA LEU A 12 22.69 1.35 -14.83
C LEU A 12 22.62 2.58 -15.75
N ILE A 13 23.09 2.46 -16.99
CA ILE A 13 23.02 3.55 -17.98
C ILE A 13 21.56 3.92 -18.25
N VAL A 14 20.69 2.94 -18.47
CA VAL A 14 19.25 3.18 -18.71
C VAL A 14 18.62 3.80 -17.47
N PHE A 15 18.99 3.36 -16.28
CA PHE A 15 18.50 3.93 -15.03
C PHE A 15 18.93 5.40 -14.86
N CYS A 16 20.20 5.73 -15.12
CA CYS A 16 20.68 7.11 -15.11
C CYS A 16 19.96 8.00 -16.14
N PHE A 17 19.64 7.44 -17.30
CA PHE A 17 18.86 8.15 -18.31
C PHE A 17 17.42 8.41 -17.84
N LEU A 18 16.76 7.40 -17.27
CA LEU A 18 15.42 7.54 -16.71
C LEU A 18 15.37 8.57 -15.58
N THR A 19 16.35 8.59 -14.67
CA THR A 19 16.41 9.59 -13.59
C THR A 19 16.61 11.03 -14.11
N LYS A 20 17.25 11.22 -15.25
CA LYS A 20 17.31 12.54 -15.92
C LYS A 20 15.97 12.91 -16.56
N LEU A 21 15.27 11.93 -17.13
CA LEU A 21 13.94 12.12 -17.72
C LEU A 21 12.90 12.52 -16.68
N THR A 22 12.99 12.06 -15.43
CA THR A 22 12.02 12.41 -14.38
C THR A 22 11.96 13.90 -14.08
N LYS A 23 13.03 14.66 -14.38
CA LYS A 23 13.00 16.14 -14.27
C LYS A 23 11.99 16.77 -15.22
N TYR A 24 11.82 16.20 -16.42
CA TYR A 24 10.90 16.70 -17.46
C TYR A 24 9.55 16.02 -17.39
N TYR A 25 9.54 14.72 -17.15
CA TYR A 25 8.34 13.90 -17.09
C TYR A 25 8.40 12.97 -15.88
N SER A 26 7.62 13.25 -14.85
CA SER A 26 7.45 12.42 -13.67
C SER A 26 6.11 11.69 -13.76
N PHE A 27 6.15 10.35 -13.66
CA PHE A 27 4.94 9.53 -13.65
C PHE A 27 4.09 9.82 -12.40
N GLY A 28 4.73 10.03 -11.26
CA GLY A 28 4.04 10.39 -10.02
C GLY A 28 3.27 11.71 -10.14
N ARG A 29 3.88 12.74 -10.76
CA ARG A 29 3.21 14.03 -11.03
C ARG A 29 2.04 13.87 -12.00
N TRP A 30 2.23 13.14 -13.09
CA TRP A 30 1.16 12.87 -14.04
C TRP A 30 -0.02 12.15 -13.39
N LEU A 31 0.26 11.20 -12.48
CA LEU A 31 -0.75 10.42 -11.79
C LEU A 31 -1.64 11.29 -10.89
N LEU A 32 -1.06 12.30 -10.21
CA LEU A 32 -1.77 13.18 -9.28
C LEU A 32 -2.35 14.43 -9.94
N CYS A 33 -1.64 15.06 -10.88
CA CYS A 33 -2.08 16.34 -11.42
C CYS A 33 -3.07 16.20 -12.58
N LYS A 34 -3.17 15.03 -13.23
CA LYS A 34 -4.04 14.87 -14.41
C LYS A 34 -5.42 14.32 -14.02
N GLY A 35 -6.42 15.22 -13.95
CA GLY A 35 -7.84 14.84 -13.87
C GLY A 35 -8.34 14.60 -12.44
N LEU A 36 -7.69 15.14 -11.44
CA LEU A 36 -8.17 15.23 -10.05
C LEU A 36 -8.60 16.67 -9.75
N TYR A 37 -9.60 16.79 -8.88
CA TYR A 37 -10.15 18.07 -8.42
C TYR A 37 -10.16 18.09 -6.89
N HIS A 38 -9.88 19.25 -6.30
CA HIS A 38 -9.94 19.45 -4.87
C HIS A 38 -10.79 20.67 -4.54
N TYR A 39 -11.30 20.72 -3.30
CA TYR A 39 -12.06 21.83 -2.81
C TYR A 39 -11.13 22.88 -2.21
N TRP A 40 -11.30 24.14 -2.67
CA TRP A 40 -10.55 25.27 -2.16
C TRP A 40 -11.22 25.85 -0.91
N PRO A 41 -10.47 26.13 0.19
CA PRO A 41 -11.03 26.73 1.36
C PRO A 41 -11.45 28.18 1.06
N PRO A 42 -12.64 28.62 1.50
CA PRO A 42 -13.07 30.00 1.32
C PRO A 42 -12.14 30.96 2.04
N THR A 43 -11.92 32.14 1.45
CA THR A 43 -11.14 33.23 2.07
C THR A 43 -11.93 33.94 3.18
N ASN A 44 -11.23 34.62 4.08
CA ASN A 44 -11.91 35.40 5.15
C ASN A 44 -12.84 36.46 4.57
N GLU A 45 -12.52 37.02 3.41
CA GLU A 45 -13.37 38.01 2.72
C GLU A 45 -14.65 37.35 2.19
N GLU A 46 -14.57 36.16 1.61
CA GLU A 46 -15.73 35.41 1.14
C GLU A 46 -16.66 35.04 2.30
N PHE A 47 -16.12 34.66 3.46
CA PHE A 47 -16.91 34.46 4.66
C PHE A 47 -17.61 35.74 5.11
N LYS A 48 -16.89 36.88 5.19
CA LYS A 48 -17.48 38.18 5.57
C LYS A 48 -18.57 38.63 4.60
N GLN A 49 -18.39 38.36 3.29
CA GLN A 49 -19.40 38.68 2.27
C GLN A 49 -20.65 37.78 2.42
N ALA A 50 -20.48 36.47 2.60
CA ALA A 50 -21.58 35.55 2.80
C ALA A 50 -22.41 35.90 4.07
N ILE A 51 -21.73 36.29 5.15
CA ILE A 51 -22.36 36.73 6.36
C ILE A 51 -23.16 38.04 6.13
N LYS A 52 -22.58 39.03 5.41
CA LYS A 52 -23.29 40.27 5.08
C LYS A 52 -24.52 40.02 4.19
N GLN A 53 -24.41 39.17 3.19
CA GLN A 53 -25.54 38.81 2.31
C GLN A 53 -26.69 38.16 3.09
N ARG A 54 -26.38 37.31 4.04
CA ARG A 54 -27.39 36.71 4.91
C ARG A 54 -28.14 37.76 5.72
N TYR A 55 -27.41 38.64 6.42
CA TYR A 55 -28.03 39.68 7.21
C TYR A 55 -28.85 40.66 6.35
N ALA A 56 -28.44 40.91 5.10
CA ALA A 56 -29.23 41.72 4.17
C ALA A 56 -30.56 41.02 3.76
N LYS A 57 -30.54 39.71 3.59
CA LYS A 57 -31.77 38.91 3.31
C LYS A 57 -32.69 38.85 4.51
N GLU A 58 -32.18 38.77 5.75
CA GLU A 58 -32.97 38.80 6.97
C GLU A 58 -33.54 40.18 7.29
N SER A 59 -32.82 41.24 6.98
CA SER A 59 -33.30 42.63 7.18
C SER A 59 -34.46 43.00 6.29
N ASN A 60 -34.55 42.40 5.10
CA ASN A 60 -35.71 42.55 4.21
C ASN A 60 -36.96 41.80 4.72
N ASN A 61 -36.76 40.81 5.62
CA ASN A 61 -37.89 39.99 6.13
C ASN A 61 -38.35 40.32 7.56
N LYS A 62 -37.61 41.09 8.37
CA LYS A 62 -37.99 41.45 9.76
C LYS A 62 -37.48 42.82 10.20
N SER A 63 -38.40 43.61 10.73
CA SER A 63 -38.19 44.97 11.27
C SER A 63 -37.27 45.09 12.49
N LYS A 64 -36.42 46.11 12.50
CA LYS A 64 -35.84 46.91 13.61
C LYS A 64 -35.11 46.29 14.81
N LYS A 65 -35.18 45.00 15.14
CA LYS A 65 -34.49 44.49 16.34
C LYS A 65 -33.04 43.99 16.10
N GLN A 66 -32.60 43.88 14.86
CA GLN A 66 -31.33 43.22 14.51
C GLN A 66 -30.13 44.16 14.26
N SER A 67 -30.32 45.49 14.24
CA SER A 67 -29.22 46.47 14.06
C SER A 67 -28.18 46.44 15.21
N ASN A 68 -28.56 45.92 16.38
CA ASN A 68 -27.67 45.90 17.56
C ASN A 68 -26.68 44.71 17.52
N ILE A 69 -27.03 43.64 16.83
CA ILE A 69 -26.15 42.44 16.68
C ILE A 69 -25.02 42.77 15.70
N LEU A 70 -25.28 43.48 14.62
CA LEU A 70 -24.25 43.91 13.66
C LEU A 70 -23.22 44.86 14.30
N LYS A 71 -23.65 45.72 15.23
CA LYS A 71 -22.75 46.60 15.98
C LYS A 71 -21.85 45.81 16.96
N SER A 72 -22.32 44.71 17.51
CA SER A 72 -21.50 43.84 18.37
C SER A 72 -20.39 43.11 17.59
N TYR A 73 -20.66 42.66 16.36
CA TYR A 73 -19.64 42.06 15.50
C TYR A 73 -18.56 43.06 15.06
N HIS A 74 -18.94 44.31 14.77
CA HIS A 74 -17.98 45.37 14.49
C HIS A 74 -17.15 45.77 15.70
N LYS A 75 -17.71 45.65 16.91
CA LYS A 75 -17.02 45.99 18.16
C LYS A 75 -16.01 44.93 18.61
N THR A 76 -16.23 43.66 18.28
CA THR A 76 -15.27 42.55 18.58
C THR A 76 -14.06 42.56 17.64
N SER A 77 -14.21 43.10 16.43
CA SER A 77 -13.09 43.27 15.48
C SER A 77 -12.25 44.53 15.72
N THR A 78 -12.71 45.47 16.58
CA THR A 78 -12.01 46.74 16.86
C THR A 78 -11.33 46.82 18.23
N ILE A 79 -11.47 45.81 19.09
CA ILE A 79 -10.87 45.84 20.45
C ILE A 79 -9.45 45.28 20.52
N ASN A 80 -8.94 44.65 19.43
CA ASN A 80 -7.58 44.12 19.42
C ASN A 80 -6.60 44.92 18.54
N ASN A 81 -6.77 46.23 18.42
CA ASN A 81 -5.78 47.12 17.82
C ASN A 81 -4.89 47.74 18.89
N ASN A 82 -4.17 46.97 19.66
CA ASN A 82 -2.96 47.42 20.35
C ASN A 82 -1.86 46.40 20.17
N ASN A 83 -0.92 46.83 19.32
CA ASN A 83 0.48 46.45 19.29
C ASN A 83 0.82 44.96 19.53
N ASP A 84 0.77 44.19 18.44
CA ASP A 84 1.87 43.22 18.17
C ASP A 84 1.79 42.82 16.70
N SER A 85 2.86 43.10 15.98
CA SER A 85 3.11 42.73 14.57
C SER A 85 3.42 41.24 14.45
N SER A 86 2.45 40.39 14.79
CA SER A 86 2.43 38.99 14.48
C SER A 86 1.13 38.67 13.75
N ASN A 87 1.17 37.99 12.66
CA ASN A 87 0.08 37.50 11.80
C ASN A 87 -1.02 36.74 12.59
N THR A 88 -1.75 37.41 13.49
CA THR A 88 -2.90 36.84 14.16
C THR A 88 -4.02 36.70 13.13
N LYS A 89 -4.25 35.48 12.67
CA LYS A 89 -5.36 35.12 11.78
C LYS A 89 -6.64 35.50 12.47
N GLU A 90 -7.37 36.48 11.93
CA GLU A 90 -8.68 36.91 12.46
C GLU A 90 -9.62 35.70 12.57
N GLU A 91 -9.99 35.33 13.78
CA GLU A 91 -10.92 34.24 14.06
C GLU A 91 -12.30 34.83 14.38
N PHE A 92 -13.32 34.40 13.66
CA PHE A 92 -14.71 34.81 13.89
C PHE A 92 -15.67 33.64 13.67
N PRO A 93 -16.79 33.62 14.41
CA PRO A 93 -17.78 32.56 14.30
C PRO A 93 -18.62 32.71 13.05
N ILE A 94 -18.93 31.58 12.42
CA ILE A 94 -19.81 31.48 11.25
C ILE A 94 -21.26 31.27 11.75
N PRO A 95 -22.25 32.04 11.32
CA PRO A 95 -23.66 31.79 11.65
C PRO A 95 -24.19 30.50 11.01
N ILE A 96 -25.15 29.86 11.70
CA ILE A 96 -25.66 28.52 11.40
C ILE A 96 -26.18 28.34 9.94
N ASP A 97 -26.84 29.36 9.39
CA ASP A 97 -27.50 29.24 8.07
C ASP A 97 -26.73 29.90 6.90
N THR A 98 -25.43 30.18 7.07
CA THR A 98 -24.61 30.69 5.97
C THR A 98 -24.20 29.54 5.03
N SER A 99 -24.90 29.37 3.91
CA SER A 99 -24.49 28.44 2.85
C SER A 99 -23.28 29.04 2.11
N ILE A 100 -22.11 28.42 2.32
CA ILE A 100 -20.90 28.80 1.58
C ILE A 100 -20.63 27.67 0.60
N GLU A 101 -20.67 27.98 -0.68
CA GLU A 101 -20.34 27.04 -1.74
C GLU A 101 -18.83 26.84 -1.81
N LEU A 102 -18.38 25.60 -1.68
CA LEU A 102 -16.98 25.22 -1.88
C LEU A 102 -16.63 25.25 -3.37
N LYS A 103 -15.60 26.00 -3.73
CA LYS A 103 -15.08 26.04 -5.09
C LYS A 103 -14.29 24.78 -5.41
N LEU A 104 -14.63 24.11 -6.50
CA LEU A 104 -13.91 22.95 -7.02
C LEU A 104 -12.85 23.41 -8.03
N ILE A 105 -11.58 23.13 -7.76
CA ILE A 105 -10.44 23.55 -8.57
C ILE A 105 -9.66 22.31 -9.02
N PRO A 106 -9.15 22.25 -10.26
CA PRO A 106 -8.28 21.16 -10.69
C PRO A 106 -6.96 21.20 -9.91
N VAL A 107 -6.46 20.02 -9.54
CA VAL A 107 -5.18 19.90 -8.83
C VAL A 107 -4.05 20.32 -9.76
N THR A 108 -3.32 21.40 -9.38
CA THR A 108 -2.15 21.89 -10.12
C THR A 108 -0.85 21.45 -9.45
N HIS A 109 0.24 21.47 -10.20
CA HIS A 109 1.55 21.12 -9.65
C HIS A 109 1.97 22.06 -8.50
N GLN A 110 1.59 23.33 -8.54
CA GLN A 110 1.93 24.30 -7.50
C GLN A 110 1.21 24.00 -6.18
N ASP A 111 -0.06 23.57 -6.25
CA ASP A 111 -0.85 23.21 -5.07
C ASP A 111 -0.26 22.00 -4.37
N VAL A 112 0.25 21.04 -5.15
CA VAL A 112 0.74 19.76 -4.64
C VAL A 112 2.07 19.90 -3.89
N ILE A 113 2.89 20.94 -4.17
CA ILE A 113 4.17 21.17 -3.47
C ILE A 113 3.98 21.37 -1.95
N GLN A 114 2.83 21.90 -1.53
CA GLN A 114 2.52 22.12 -0.12
C GLN A 114 2.02 20.88 0.63
N VAL A 115 1.84 19.77 -0.08
CA VAL A 115 1.29 18.52 0.47
C VAL A 115 2.38 17.76 1.25
N LYS A 116 2.01 17.21 2.41
CA LYS A 116 2.94 16.44 3.25
C LYS A 116 3.42 15.17 2.53
N TYR A 117 4.73 14.92 2.53
CA TYR A 117 5.40 13.74 1.91
C TYR A 117 5.24 13.61 0.40
N ILE A 118 4.98 14.68 -0.32
CA ILE A 118 4.74 14.61 -1.75
C ILE A 118 6.02 14.36 -2.56
N ASP A 119 7.13 14.99 -2.17
CA ASP A 119 8.43 14.82 -2.85
C ASP A 119 8.93 13.39 -2.70
N GLU A 120 8.73 12.81 -1.51
CA GLU A 120 9.06 11.41 -1.26
C GLU A 120 8.18 10.48 -2.12
N PHE A 121 6.89 10.79 -2.26
CA PHE A 121 5.98 10.05 -3.12
C PHE A 121 6.41 10.10 -4.58
N PHE A 122 6.70 11.29 -5.12
CA PHE A 122 7.12 11.42 -6.51
C PHE A 122 8.43 10.68 -6.78
N SER A 123 9.44 10.91 -5.94
CA SER A 123 10.74 10.26 -6.07
C SER A 123 10.62 8.73 -6.02
N LEU A 124 9.83 8.19 -5.09
CA LEU A 124 9.65 6.76 -4.94
C LEU A 124 8.88 6.15 -6.10
N VAL A 125 7.75 6.75 -6.51
CA VAL A 125 6.92 6.23 -7.60
C VAL A 125 7.70 6.26 -8.92
N ASP A 126 8.46 7.33 -9.19
CA ASP A 126 9.30 7.43 -10.38
C ASP A 126 10.45 6.40 -10.35
N PHE A 127 11.06 6.15 -9.18
CA PHE A 127 12.09 5.13 -9.03
C PHE A 127 11.52 3.71 -9.26
N ILE A 128 10.38 3.39 -8.67
CA ILE A 128 9.73 2.08 -8.83
C ILE A 128 9.32 1.86 -10.29
N THR A 129 8.69 2.86 -10.92
CA THR A 129 8.30 2.74 -12.33
C THR A 129 9.50 2.58 -13.26
N GLY A 130 10.60 3.30 -12.99
CA GLY A 130 11.87 3.13 -13.68
C GLY A 130 12.43 1.71 -13.54
N SER A 131 12.43 1.17 -12.33
CA SER A 131 12.90 -0.20 -12.05
C SER A 131 12.06 -1.26 -12.77
N ILE A 132 10.73 -1.08 -12.79
CA ILE A 132 9.80 -1.97 -13.49
C ILE A 132 10.04 -1.92 -15.02
N ILE A 133 10.22 -0.72 -15.58
CA ILE A 133 10.50 -0.55 -17.02
C ILE A 133 11.81 -1.25 -17.39
N ILE A 134 12.87 -1.05 -16.62
CA ILE A 134 14.18 -1.70 -16.85
C ILE A 134 14.02 -3.22 -16.80
N PHE A 135 13.30 -3.73 -15.80
CA PHE A 135 13.06 -5.16 -15.67
C PHE A 135 12.32 -5.73 -16.89
N ILE A 136 11.25 -5.09 -17.33
CA ILE A 136 10.47 -5.54 -18.49
C ILE A 136 11.30 -5.47 -19.78
N LEU A 137 12.06 -4.41 -19.99
CA LEU A 137 12.93 -4.27 -21.17
C LEU A 137 14.03 -5.33 -21.20
N THR A 138 14.65 -5.61 -20.06
CA THR A 138 15.69 -6.64 -19.95
C THR A 138 15.12 -8.04 -20.16
N GLU A 139 13.94 -8.31 -19.60
CA GLU A 139 13.25 -9.60 -19.82
C GLU A 139 12.86 -9.80 -21.28
N LEU A 140 12.38 -8.75 -21.94
CA LEU A 140 12.06 -8.75 -23.36
C LEU A 140 13.31 -8.98 -24.22
N TYR A 141 14.42 -8.35 -23.87
CA TYR A 141 15.72 -8.56 -24.53
C TYR A 141 16.17 -10.02 -24.42
N LEU A 142 16.14 -10.59 -23.21
CA LEU A 142 16.51 -11.99 -22.99
C LEU A 142 15.58 -12.98 -23.72
N TYR A 143 14.33 -12.61 -23.94
CA TYR A 143 13.37 -13.42 -24.69
C TYR A 143 13.61 -13.34 -26.21
N ILE A 144 13.92 -12.15 -26.76
CA ILE A 144 14.04 -11.92 -28.20
C ILE A 144 15.42 -12.37 -28.73
N MET A 145 16.50 -12.21 -27.97
CA MET A 145 17.86 -12.49 -28.46
C MET A 145 18.11 -13.91 -28.91
N PRO A 146 17.66 -14.98 -28.22
CA PRO A 146 17.80 -16.36 -28.70
C PRO A 146 17.12 -16.61 -30.04
N ILE A 147 15.95 -15.94 -30.25
CA ILE A 147 15.17 -16.06 -31.49
C ILE A 147 15.94 -15.45 -32.67
N ILE A 148 16.59 -14.29 -32.48
CA ILE A 148 17.35 -13.59 -33.53
C ILE A 148 18.64 -14.33 -33.88
N ARG A 149 19.36 -14.90 -32.88
CA ARG A 149 20.65 -15.53 -33.08
C ARG A 149 20.58 -16.93 -33.64
N GLN A 150 19.40 -17.55 -33.75
CA GLN A 150 19.18 -18.93 -34.19
C GLN A 150 20.02 -19.98 -33.41
N ASN A 151 20.66 -19.59 -32.32
CA ASN A 151 21.37 -20.49 -31.42
C ASN A 151 20.39 -21.06 -30.41
N ASN A 152 20.20 -22.38 -30.45
CA ASN A 152 19.36 -23.13 -29.51
C ASN A 152 19.95 -23.20 -28.08
N GLU A 153 21.09 -22.58 -27.83
CA GLU A 153 21.56 -22.33 -26.47
C GLU A 153 20.70 -21.24 -25.85
N HIS A 154 19.62 -21.65 -25.18
CA HIS A 154 18.88 -20.77 -24.30
C HIS A 154 19.90 -20.13 -23.36
N LEU A 155 20.11 -18.83 -23.50
CA LEU A 155 20.88 -18.03 -22.53
C LEU A 155 20.14 -18.12 -21.19
N ASN A 156 20.53 -19.09 -20.38
CA ASN A 156 20.01 -19.30 -19.02
C ASN A 156 20.50 -18.20 -18.07
N GLU A 157 20.66 -16.98 -18.58
CA GLU A 157 21.11 -15.84 -17.80
C GLU A 157 20.00 -15.36 -16.88
N ILE A 158 20.38 -15.06 -15.64
CA ILE A 158 19.47 -14.45 -14.68
C ILE A 158 19.31 -12.98 -15.06
N ASN A 159 18.10 -12.48 -15.03
CA ASN A 159 17.84 -11.06 -15.21
C ASN A 159 18.35 -10.25 -14.00
N LEU A 160 19.55 -9.70 -14.13
CA LEU A 160 20.21 -8.94 -13.05
C LEU A 160 19.48 -7.60 -12.72
N SER A 161 18.57 -7.16 -13.59
CA SER A 161 17.76 -5.95 -13.32
C SER A 161 16.78 -6.13 -12.15
N LEU A 162 16.55 -7.38 -11.68
CA LEU A 162 15.85 -7.65 -10.42
C LEU A 162 16.45 -6.90 -9.22
N PHE A 163 17.76 -6.64 -9.26
CA PHE A 163 18.43 -5.87 -8.21
C PHE A 163 17.78 -4.48 -8.00
N TRP A 164 17.40 -3.78 -9.08
CA TRP A 164 16.70 -2.51 -9.01
C TRP A 164 15.30 -2.66 -8.41
N CYS A 165 14.60 -3.75 -8.77
CA CYS A 165 13.31 -4.08 -8.17
C CYS A 165 13.44 -4.37 -6.66
N PHE A 166 14.54 -5.01 -6.22
CA PHE A 166 14.81 -5.24 -4.80
C PHE A 166 15.01 -3.93 -4.03
N ILE A 167 15.82 -3.02 -4.58
CA ILE A 167 16.00 -1.68 -3.97
C ILE A 167 14.66 -0.95 -3.90
N SER A 168 13.83 -1.02 -4.95
CA SER A 168 12.48 -0.43 -4.96
C SER A 168 11.59 -1.00 -3.86
N LEU A 169 11.64 -2.32 -3.64
CA LEU A 169 10.91 -3.00 -2.58
C LEU A 169 11.35 -2.49 -1.19
N LEU A 170 12.66 -2.41 -0.95
CA LEU A 170 13.20 -1.91 0.32
C LEU A 170 12.78 -0.46 0.57
N LEU A 171 12.86 0.42 -0.43
CA LEU A 171 12.45 1.82 -0.30
C LEU A 171 10.94 1.93 -0.01
N ALA A 172 10.10 1.14 -0.69
CA ALA A 172 8.66 1.10 -0.43
C ALA A 172 8.35 0.67 1.02
N LEU A 173 9.03 -0.37 1.52
CA LEU A 173 8.90 -0.83 2.91
C LEU A 173 9.35 0.24 3.92
N ILE A 174 10.46 0.94 3.66
CA ILE A 174 10.97 2.02 4.53
C ILE A 174 9.94 3.15 4.63
N ILE A 175 9.34 3.58 3.52
CA ILE A 175 8.36 4.67 3.53
C ILE A 175 7.07 4.24 4.23
N LEU A 176 6.57 3.03 4.00
CA LEU A 176 5.41 2.51 4.73
C LEU A 176 5.69 2.41 6.24
N THR A 177 6.88 1.95 6.63
CA THR A 177 7.30 1.91 8.05
C THR A 177 7.37 3.31 8.65
N LYS A 178 7.83 4.31 7.88
CA LYS A 178 7.84 5.71 8.31
C LYS A 178 6.41 6.20 8.62
N PHE A 179 5.43 5.87 7.76
CA PHE A 179 4.04 6.22 8.03
C PHE A 179 3.49 5.52 9.28
N VAL A 180 3.74 4.23 9.44
CA VAL A 180 3.33 3.50 10.66
C VAL A 180 3.91 4.16 11.90
N ARG A 181 5.19 4.55 11.90
CA ARG A 181 5.84 5.23 13.03
C ARG A 181 5.16 6.56 13.39
N GLU A 182 4.67 7.30 12.40
CA GLU A 182 3.90 8.52 12.66
C GLU A 182 2.56 8.21 13.36
N TYR A 183 1.87 7.15 12.93
CA TYR A 183 0.61 6.71 13.55
C TYR A 183 0.81 6.10 14.95
N LEU A 184 1.97 5.46 15.21
CA LEU A 184 2.30 4.90 16.53
C LEU A 184 2.42 5.96 17.64
N LYS A 185 2.59 7.23 17.28
CA LYS A 185 2.59 8.35 18.24
C LYS A 185 1.19 8.73 18.73
N VAL A 186 0.16 8.18 18.12
CA VAL A 186 -1.25 8.40 18.42
C VAL A 186 -1.85 7.10 18.96
N ASP A 187 -2.93 7.16 19.72
CA ASP A 187 -3.60 5.99 20.35
C ASP A 187 -3.99 4.89 19.34
N GLU A 188 -4.22 5.25 18.09
CA GLU A 188 -4.50 4.32 16.99
C GLU A 188 -3.35 3.33 16.73
N GLY A 189 -2.11 3.66 17.12
CA GLY A 189 -0.96 2.79 16.93
C GLY A 189 -0.99 1.51 17.76
N ILE A 190 -1.61 1.54 18.93
CA ILE A 190 -1.77 0.35 19.80
C ILE A 190 -2.56 -0.72 19.06
N LEU A 191 -3.62 -0.33 18.35
CA LEU A 191 -4.43 -1.24 17.55
C LEU A 191 -3.60 -1.94 16.46
N CYS A 192 -2.70 -1.21 15.80
CA CYS A 192 -1.82 -1.75 14.77
C CYS A 192 -0.87 -2.83 15.32
N ILE A 193 -0.29 -2.60 16.51
CA ILE A 193 0.57 -3.58 17.18
C ILE A 193 -0.23 -4.83 17.59
N LEU A 194 -1.45 -4.64 18.12
CA LEU A 194 -2.33 -5.74 18.50
C LEU A 194 -2.67 -6.63 17.31
N PHE A 195 -3.02 -6.04 16.16
CA PHE A 195 -3.24 -6.78 14.91
C PHE A 195 -1.97 -7.49 14.43
N GLY A 196 -0.80 -6.87 14.59
CA GLY A 196 0.48 -7.51 14.31
C GLY A 196 0.73 -8.74 15.17
N ALA A 197 0.50 -8.66 16.46
CA ALA A 197 0.64 -9.80 17.39
C ALA A 197 -0.37 -10.92 17.08
N LEU A 198 -1.62 -10.56 16.80
CA LEU A 198 -2.65 -11.53 16.38
C LEU A 198 -2.25 -12.23 15.09
N SER A 199 -1.73 -11.49 14.12
CA SER A 199 -1.29 -12.05 12.84
C SER A 199 -0.07 -12.98 13.00
N PHE A 200 0.83 -12.70 13.94
CA PHE A 200 1.93 -13.60 14.29
C PHE A 200 1.41 -14.96 14.72
N LEU A 201 0.46 -14.99 15.66
CA LEU A 201 -0.15 -16.23 16.15
C LEU A 201 -0.91 -16.96 15.04
N LEU A 202 -1.68 -16.22 14.23
CA LEU A 202 -2.40 -16.78 13.10
C LEU A 202 -1.45 -17.40 12.07
N ALA A 203 -0.32 -16.75 11.78
CA ALA A 203 0.69 -17.25 10.86
C ALA A 203 1.32 -18.56 11.36
N LEU A 204 1.63 -18.66 12.67
CA LEU A 204 2.10 -19.90 13.28
C LEU A 204 1.07 -21.03 13.12
N CYS A 205 -0.21 -20.76 13.42
CA CYS A 205 -1.28 -21.74 13.25
C CYS A 205 -1.42 -22.19 11.79
N LEU A 206 -1.41 -21.28 10.84
CA LEU A 206 -1.56 -21.59 9.41
C LEU A 206 -0.39 -22.42 8.88
N GLN A 207 0.83 -22.13 9.30
CA GLN A 207 2.02 -22.90 8.88
C GLN A 207 2.00 -24.33 9.45
N TYR A 208 1.43 -24.52 10.62
CA TYR A 208 1.24 -25.86 11.21
C TYR A 208 0.16 -26.67 10.47
N ILE A 209 -0.91 -25.99 9.98
CA ILE A 209 -2.07 -26.61 9.30
C ILE A 209 -1.82 -26.78 7.79
N ASP A 210 -0.76 -26.15 7.24
CA ASP A 210 -0.48 -25.98 5.80
C ASP A 210 -0.71 -27.27 4.98
N GLU A 211 -0.23 -28.40 5.43
CA GLU A 211 -0.25 -29.65 4.64
C GLU A 211 -1.64 -30.13 4.24
N LYS A 212 -2.67 -29.82 5.06
CA LYS A 212 -4.04 -30.31 4.84
C LYS A 212 -4.88 -29.38 3.96
N PHE A 213 -4.73 -28.08 4.14
CA PHE A 213 -5.64 -27.09 3.57
C PHE A 213 -5.01 -26.18 2.53
N PHE A 214 -3.70 -25.92 2.61
CA PHE A 214 -3.01 -24.97 1.75
C PHE A 214 -1.93 -25.65 0.88
N ASP A 215 -1.63 -25.05 -0.26
CA ASP A 215 -0.66 -25.54 -1.24
C ASP A 215 0.68 -24.80 -1.13
N PHE A 216 1.26 -24.70 0.09
CA PHE A 216 2.59 -24.13 0.25
C PHE A 216 3.68 -25.20 0.30
N ASN A 217 3.37 -26.39 0.85
CA ASN A 217 4.31 -27.50 1.03
C ASN A 217 5.58 -27.11 1.82
N LEU A 218 5.45 -26.21 2.80
CA LEU A 218 6.56 -25.69 3.61
C LEU A 218 7.31 -26.82 4.33
N LYS A 219 6.58 -27.71 5.00
CA LYS A 219 7.17 -28.83 5.74
C LYS A 219 7.84 -29.83 4.80
N GLN A 220 7.22 -30.12 3.64
CA GLN A 220 7.80 -31.01 2.66
C GLN A 220 9.08 -30.43 2.07
N THR A 221 9.17 -29.11 1.87
CA THR A 221 10.33 -28.46 1.29
C THR A 221 11.48 -28.31 2.29
N TYR A 222 11.18 -27.99 3.55
CA TYR A 222 12.19 -27.69 4.58
C TYR A 222 12.40 -28.83 5.59
N GLY A 223 11.46 -29.78 5.72
CA GLY A 223 11.53 -30.91 6.63
C GLY A 223 12.11 -32.21 5.99
N ASN A 224 12.00 -32.36 4.66
CA ASN A 224 12.36 -33.65 4.01
C ASN A 224 13.85 -33.85 3.71
N HIS A 225 14.75 -32.96 4.07
CA HIS A 225 16.19 -33.22 3.92
C HIS A 225 16.74 -34.31 4.84
N SER A 226 15.89 -34.85 5.77
CA SER A 226 16.27 -35.89 6.72
C SER A 226 16.18 -37.34 6.20
N ILE A 227 15.50 -37.57 5.07
CA ILE A 227 15.21 -38.95 4.61
C ILE A 227 16.40 -39.58 3.88
N ILE A 228 17.47 -38.84 3.55
CA ILE A 228 18.62 -39.35 2.77
C ILE A 228 19.73 -39.91 3.69
N TYR A 229 19.73 -39.66 4.96
CA TYR A 229 20.68 -40.20 5.92
C TYR A 229 19.94 -41.02 6.99
N ASN A 230 19.59 -42.26 6.59
CA ASN A 230 19.27 -43.30 7.56
C ASN A 230 20.59 -43.82 8.14
N ASP A 231 20.93 -43.35 9.35
CA ASP A 231 21.71 -44.17 10.28
C ASP A 231 21.46 -43.69 11.70
N ASP A 232 20.89 -44.53 12.47
CA ASP A 232 20.90 -44.87 13.89
C ASP A 232 21.13 -43.81 15.01
N ASN A 233 20.91 -42.51 14.79
CA ASN A 233 21.06 -41.50 15.84
C ASN A 233 19.83 -40.62 16.03
N ASP A 234 19.11 -40.81 17.12
CA ASP A 234 17.96 -39.98 17.56
C ASP A 234 18.27 -38.47 17.68
N GLU A 235 19.56 -38.06 17.72
CA GLU A 235 20.00 -36.69 17.82
C GLU A 235 19.82 -35.91 16.47
N GLU A 236 19.91 -36.58 15.33
CA GLU A 236 19.73 -35.92 14.01
C GLU A 236 18.28 -35.54 13.73
N ILE A 237 17.33 -36.33 14.19
CA ILE A 237 15.89 -36.03 14.08
C ILE A 237 15.54 -34.75 14.84
N ASN A 238 16.08 -34.59 16.02
CA ASN A 238 15.88 -33.39 16.84
C ASN A 238 16.50 -32.12 16.24
N TYR A 239 17.57 -32.26 15.45
CA TYR A 239 18.25 -31.12 14.81
C TYR A 239 17.47 -30.57 13.61
N ILE A 240 16.85 -31.41 12.84
CA ILE A 240 16.07 -31.06 11.65
C ILE A 240 14.76 -30.36 12.05
N ASP A 241 14.08 -30.87 13.08
CA ASP A 241 12.87 -30.22 13.61
C ASP A 241 13.18 -28.82 14.18
N ARG A 242 14.35 -28.60 14.75
CA ARG A 242 14.77 -27.26 15.21
C ARG A 242 14.95 -26.28 14.05
N ARG A 243 15.58 -26.67 12.94
CA ARG A 243 15.76 -25.81 11.76
C ARG A 243 14.39 -25.36 11.19
N PHE A 244 13.47 -26.29 11.04
CA PHE A 244 12.12 -25.98 10.56
C PHE A 244 11.40 -24.99 11.51
N ILE A 245 11.51 -25.17 12.82
CA ILE A 245 10.93 -24.26 13.82
C ILE A 245 11.48 -22.83 13.66
N TYR A 246 12.80 -22.67 13.46
CA TYR A 246 13.39 -21.34 13.25
C TYR A 246 12.85 -20.66 11.99
N ILE A 247 12.66 -21.38 10.90
CA ILE A 247 12.08 -20.85 9.65
C ILE A 247 10.63 -20.42 9.87
N VAL A 248 9.84 -21.27 10.52
CA VAL A 248 8.45 -20.99 10.87
C VAL A 248 8.34 -19.71 11.71
N MET A 249 9.20 -19.59 12.73
CA MET A 249 9.24 -18.40 13.60
C MET A 249 9.65 -17.15 12.83
N LEU A 250 10.70 -17.21 12.01
CA LEU A 250 11.17 -16.10 11.18
C LEU A 250 10.09 -15.65 10.19
N LEU A 251 9.45 -16.60 9.53
CA LEU A 251 8.39 -16.35 8.56
C LEU A 251 7.16 -15.71 9.23
N SER A 252 6.81 -16.16 10.43
CA SER A 252 5.72 -15.56 11.22
C SER A 252 6.04 -14.13 11.65
N LEU A 253 7.30 -13.81 11.98
CA LEU A 253 7.74 -12.44 12.25
C LEU A 253 7.64 -11.55 11.01
N ILE A 254 8.04 -12.05 9.84
CA ILE A 254 7.88 -11.33 8.56
C ILE A 254 6.41 -11.05 8.30
N ASN A 255 5.52 -12.01 8.56
CA ASN A 255 4.08 -11.85 8.39
C ASN A 255 3.48 -10.82 9.35
N ALA A 256 3.90 -10.84 10.61
CA ALA A 256 3.51 -9.83 11.59
C ALA A 256 3.94 -8.42 11.15
N TYR A 257 5.17 -8.28 10.69
CA TYR A 257 5.69 -7.02 10.17
C TYR A 257 4.91 -6.54 8.94
N GLN A 258 4.60 -7.44 7.99
CA GLN A 258 3.76 -7.11 6.84
C GLN A 258 2.36 -6.63 7.26
N THR A 259 1.75 -7.29 8.24
CA THR A 259 0.43 -6.91 8.76
C THR A 259 0.46 -5.50 9.37
N ILE A 260 1.48 -5.18 10.17
CA ILE A 260 1.66 -3.86 10.76
C ILE A 260 1.77 -2.77 9.67
N ILE A 261 2.56 -3.02 8.64
CA ILE A 261 2.77 -2.05 7.55
C ILE A 261 1.50 -1.87 6.70
N LEU A 262 0.78 -2.96 6.45
CA LEU A 262 -0.40 -2.96 5.57
C LEU A 262 -1.67 -2.54 6.29
N PHE A 263 -1.68 -2.44 7.63
CA PHE A 263 -2.88 -2.17 8.41
C PHE A 263 -3.59 -0.88 7.96
N PHE A 264 -2.90 0.25 8.01
CA PHE A 264 -3.50 1.54 7.61
C PHE A 264 -3.82 1.64 6.12
N PRO A 265 -2.95 1.19 5.18
CA PRO A 265 -3.27 1.11 3.76
C PRO A 265 -4.55 0.32 3.47
N ALA A 266 -4.68 -0.87 4.03
CA ALA A 266 -5.81 -1.75 3.82
C ALA A 266 -7.09 -1.21 4.49
N PHE A 267 -6.98 -0.68 5.72
CA PHE A 267 -8.09 -0.07 6.42
C PHE A 267 -8.65 1.13 5.64
N ARG A 268 -7.78 1.99 5.12
CA ARG A 268 -8.17 3.14 4.30
C ARG A 268 -8.79 2.72 2.98
N PHE A 269 -8.28 1.68 2.34
CA PHE A 269 -8.88 1.15 1.12
C PHE A 269 -10.33 0.68 1.36
N GLY A 270 -10.59 -0.05 2.45
CA GLY A 270 -11.94 -0.44 2.84
C GLY A 270 -12.86 0.75 3.15
N GLN A 271 -12.34 1.81 3.80
CA GLN A 271 -13.07 3.05 4.04
C GLN A 271 -13.43 3.77 2.73
N LEU A 272 -12.50 3.86 1.77
CA LEU A 272 -12.77 4.46 0.46
C LEU A 272 -13.82 3.66 -0.32
N GLN A 273 -13.80 2.34 -0.22
CA GLN A 273 -14.81 1.47 -0.80
C GLN A 273 -16.19 1.75 -0.20
N TYR A 274 -16.27 1.91 1.12
CA TYR A 274 -17.50 2.26 1.80
C TYR A 274 -18.06 3.62 1.33
N LEU A 275 -17.22 4.66 1.28
CA LEU A 275 -17.61 5.99 0.81
C LEU A 275 -18.12 5.97 -0.64
N PHE A 276 -17.50 5.15 -1.49
CA PHE A 276 -17.96 4.93 -2.86
C PHE A 276 -19.38 4.34 -2.90
N LEU A 277 -19.62 3.29 -2.11
CA LEU A 277 -20.93 2.65 -2.04
C LEU A 277 -22.01 3.61 -1.54
N LEU A 278 -21.68 4.45 -0.55
CA LEU A 278 -22.58 5.47 -0.01
C LEU A 278 -22.95 6.52 -1.06
N LYS A 279 -21.96 7.07 -1.75
CA LYS A 279 -22.14 8.11 -2.78
C LYS A 279 -22.98 7.59 -3.94
N ASN A 280 -22.78 6.33 -4.31
CA ASN A 280 -23.47 5.75 -5.46
C ASN A 280 -24.94 5.36 -5.18
N LYS A 281 -25.37 5.22 -3.92
CA LYS A 281 -26.79 5.10 -3.57
C LYS A 281 -27.61 6.29 -4.07
N ASN A 282 -27.01 7.47 -4.15
CA ASN A 282 -27.67 8.73 -4.49
C ASN A 282 -27.54 9.12 -5.98
N LEU A 283 -26.75 8.35 -6.76
CA LEU A 283 -26.53 8.66 -8.17
C LEU A 283 -27.62 8.02 -9.06
N ASN A 284 -28.24 8.85 -9.90
CA ASN A 284 -29.14 8.39 -10.94
C ASN A 284 -28.47 7.37 -11.86
N LYS A 285 -28.96 6.12 -11.89
CA LYS A 285 -28.43 4.97 -12.65
C LYS A 285 -28.49 5.11 -14.19
N LYS A 286 -28.75 6.30 -14.73
CA LYS A 286 -29.01 6.47 -16.17
C LYS A 286 -27.79 6.48 -17.11
N ASN A 287 -26.56 6.65 -16.60
CA ASN A 287 -25.38 6.71 -17.46
C ASN A 287 -24.62 5.38 -17.46
N PHE A 288 -24.50 4.75 -18.62
CA PHE A 288 -23.77 3.49 -18.83
C PHE A 288 -22.32 3.54 -18.31
N LYS A 289 -21.61 4.67 -18.48
CA LYS A 289 -20.26 4.87 -17.96
C LYS A 289 -20.20 4.74 -16.43
N ASN A 290 -21.15 5.29 -15.71
CA ASN A 290 -21.20 5.24 -14.26
C ASN A 290 -21.50 3.82 -13.76
N ILE A 291 -22.36 3.07 -14.47
CA ILE A 291 -22.63 1.67 -14.16
C ILE A 291 -21.40 0.81 -14.37
N PHE A 292 -20.68 1.02 -15.49
CA PHE A 292 -19.44 0.28 -15.79
C PHE A 292 -18.36 0.51 -14.72
N ILE A 293 -18.10 1.77 -14.34
CA ILE A 293 -17.14 2.10 -13.27
C ILE A 293 -17.59 1.47 -11.94
N PHE A 294 -18.88 1.49 -11.63
CA PHE A 294 -19.42 0.86 -10.42
C PHE A 294 -19.14 -0.65 -10.39
N ILE A 295 -19.38 -1.34 -11.49
CA ILE A 295 -19.08 -2.78 -11.61
C ILE A 295 -17.57 -3.03 -11.44
N LEU A 296 -16.70 -2.24 -12.08
CA LEU A 296 -15.26 -2.39 -11.97
C LEU A 296 -14.76 -2.21 -10.53
N ILE A 297 -15.32 -1.25 -9.78
CA ILE A 297 -14.93 -1.01 -8.39
C ILE A 297 -15.39 -2.15 -7.48
N ILE A 298 -16.57 -2.73 -7.73
CA ILE A 298 -17.04 -3.94 -7.01
C ILE A 298 -16.14 -5.13 -7.34
N ILE A 299 -15.81 -5.34 -8.60
CA ILE A 299 -14.90 -6.41 -9.03
C ILE A 299 -13.53 -6.23 -8.36
N ASN A 300 -12.98 -5.01 -8.32
CA ASN A 300 -11.70 -4.72 -7.66
C ASN A 300 -11.68 -5.09 -6.17
N PHE A 301 -12.82 -5.07 -5.50
CA PHE A 301 -12.94 -5.46 -4.10
C PHE A 301 -13.14 -6.97 -3.92
N ILE A 302 -13.90 -7.61 -4.80
CA ILE A 302 -14.24 -9.04 -4.70
C ILE A 302 -13.13 -9.93 -5.29
N LEU A 303 -12.46 -9.49 -6.35
CA LEU A 303 -11.44 -10.28 -7.06
C LEU A 303 -10.29 -10.75 -6.15
N PRO A 304 -9.75 -9.95 -5.21
CA PRO A 304 -8.77 -10.42 -4.25
C PRO A 304 -9.22 -11.60 -3.40
N ILE A 305 -10.50 -11.71 -3.07
CA ILE A 305 -11.05 -12.85 -2.32
C ILE A 305 -10.93 -14.12 -3.16
N PHE A 306 -11.28 -14.06 -4.45
CA PHE A 306 -11.13 -15.20 -5.36
C PHE A 306 -9.67 -15.60 -5.55
N THR A 307 -8.75 -14.64 -5.61
CA THR A 307 -7.33 -14.96 -5.72
C THR A 307 -6.80 -15.68 -4.50
N CYS A 308 -7.26 -15.34 -3.27
CA CYS A 308 -6.91 -16.09 -2.06
C CYS A 308 -7.35 -17.56 -2.12
N LEU A 309 -8.49 -17.85 -2.73
CA LEU A 309 -9.00 -19.22 -2.88
C LEU A 309 -8.10 -20.11 -3.75
N LEU A 310 -7.27 -19.55 -4.62
CA LEU A 310 -6.31 -20.31 -5.44
C LEU A 310 -5.16 -20.94 -4.64
N TRP A 311 -5.03 -20.65 -3.33
CA TRP A 311 -4.09 -21.35 -2.45
C TRP A 311 -4.75 -22.46 -1.62
N PHE A 312 -6.07 -22.66 -1.77
CA PHE A 312 -6.83 -23.62 -0.99
C PHE A 312 -6.86 -24.98 -1.69
N LYS A 313 -6.19 -26.00 -1.13
CA LYS A 313 -6.06 -27.36 -1.73
C LYS A 313 -7.37 -27.97 -2.22
N PRO A 314 -8.47 -27.96 -1.47
CA PRO A 314 -9.73 -28.54 -1.92
C PRO A 314 -10.26 -27.99 -3.26
N ILE A 315 -9.93 -26.72 -3.56
CA ILE A 315 -10.40 -26.06 -4.80
C ILE A 315 -9.48 -26.41 -5.99
N ILE A 316 -8.17 -26.57 -5.72
CA ILE A 316 -7.16 -26.72 -6.77
C ILE A 316 -6.83 -28.18 -7.11
N GLN A 317 -7.35 -29.17 -6.39
CA GLN A 317 -7.06 -30.60 -6.61
C GLN A 317 -7.28 -31.08 -8.06
N HIS A 318 -8.17 -30.40 -8.80
CA HIS A 318 -8.48 -30.74 -10.20
C HIS A 318 -7.61 -29.98 -11.22
N ILE A 319 -6.75 -29.06 -10.78
CA ILE A 319 -5.95 -28.20 -11.66
C ILE A 319 -4.52 -28.75 -11.73
N ASN A 320 -3.96 -28.86 -12.94
CA ASN A 320 -2.58 -29.29 -13.13
C ASN A 320 -1.60 -28.25 -12.52
N ILE A 321 -0.61 -28.71 -11.75
CA ILE A 321 0.33 -27.89 -10.97
C ILE A 321 1.03 -26.81 -11.82
N ASN A 322 1.44 -27.15 -13.04
CA ASN A 322 2.14 -26.23 -13.95
C ASN A 322 1.26 -25.03 -14.38
N TYR A 323 -0.06 -25.25 -14.51
CA TYR A 323 -1.00 -24.18 -14.82
C TYR A 323 -1.39 -23.37 -13.58
N LEU A 324 -1.37 -24.00 -12.41
CA LEU A 324 -1.78 -23.37 -11.15
C LEU A 324 -0.90 -22.17 -10.80
N ILE A 325 0.43 -22.31 -10.89
CA ILE A 325 1.37 -21.20 -10.60
C ILE A 325 1.15 -20.04 -11.58
N LYS A 326 0.97 -20.35 -12.86
CA LYS A 326 0.67 -19.34 -13.88
C LYS A 326 -0.65 -18.64 -13.60
N LEU A 327 -1.67 -19.38 -13.17
CA LEU A 327 -2.99 -18.86 -12.84
C LEU A 327 -2.94 -17.93 -11.60
N LYS A 328 -2.20 -18.34 -10.55
CA LYS A 328 -1.97 -17.52 -9.35
C LYS A 328 -1.32 -16.18 -9.73
N ILE A 329 -0.23 -16.20 -10.49
CA ILE A 329 0.47 -14.98 -10.93
C ILE A 329 -0.44 -14.11 -11.81
N LEU A 330 -1.14 -14.72 -12.77
CA LEU A 330 -2.02 -14.00 -13.69
C LEU A 330 -3.17 -13.31 -12.94
N SER A 331 -3.82 -14.01 -11.99
CA SER A 331 -4.93 -13.45 -11.22
C SER A 331 -4.48 -12.24 -10.39
N ILE A 332 -3.30 -12.29 -9.77
CA ILE A 332 -2.74 -11.18 -9.02
C ILE A 332 -2.39 -10.00 -9.94
N ILE A 333 -1.79 -10.26 -11.10
CA ILE A 333 -1.49 -9.20 -12.08
C ILE A 333 -2.78 -8.49 -12.52
N ILE A 334 -3.88 -9.22 -12.73
CA ILE A 334 -5.19 -8.62 -13.05
C ILE A 334 -5.68 -7.73 -11.91
N CYS A 335 -5.55 -8.17 -10.64
CA CYS A 335 -5.88 -7.34 -9.48
C CYS A 335 -5.06 -6.06 -9.43
N ILE A 336 -3.75 -6.15 -9.65
CA ILE A 336 -2.83 -5.01 -9.68
C ILE A 336 -3.21 -4.01 -10.76
N LEU A 337 -3.42 -4.48 -11.99
CA LEU A 337 -3.81 -3.63 -13.12
C LEU A 337 -5.14 -2.92 -12.86
N LEU A 338 -6.12 -3.64 -12.30
CA LEU A 338 -7.42 -3.07 -11.96
C LEU A 338 -7.29 -1.97 -10.89
N ARG A 339 -6.48 -2.18 -9.86
CA ARG A 339 -6.20 -1.17 -8.83
C ARG A 339 -5.52 0.07 -9.40
N ILE A 340 -4.54 -0.09 -10.28
CA ILE A 340 -3.85 1.05 -10.94
C ILE A 340 -4.83 1.82 -11.84
N CYS A 341 -5.66 1.13 -12.60
CA CYS A 341 -6.68 1.77 -13.47
C CYS A 341 -7.71 2.58 -12.66
N LEU A 342 -8.10 2.08 -11.50
CA LEU A 342 -9.10 2.71 -10.64
C LEU A 342 -8.51 3.75 -9.67
N PHE A 343 -7.19 3.94 -9.64
CA PHE A 343 -6.48 4.87 -8.74
C PHE A 343 -7.15 6.24 -8.67
N LYS A 344 -7.38 6.88 -9.81
CA LYS A 344 -7.96 8.22 -9.88
C LYS A 344 -9.34 8.31 -9.26
N PHE A 345 -10.17 7.28 -9.44
CA PHE A 345 -11.51 7.25 -8.86
C PHE A 345 -11.47 7.19 -7.34
N TYR A 346 -10.60 6.35 -6.77
CA TYR A 346 -10.44 6.25 -5.31
C TYR A 346 -9.87 7.52 -4.70
N ILE A 347 -8.88 8.13 -5.34
CA ILE A 347 -8.29 9.38 -4.85
C ILE A 347 -9.30 10.55 -4.98
N GLN A 348 -10.12 10.60 -6.03
CA GLN A 348 -11.17 11.60 -6.14
C GLN A 348 -12.23 11.43 -5.04
N ILE A 349 -12.62 10.19 -4.71
CA ILE A 349 -13.54 9.93 -3.59
C ILE A 349 -12.95 10.45 -2.27
N TYR A 350 -11.65 10.25 -2.06
CA TYR A 350 -10.97 10.80 -0.88
C TYR A 350 -11.03 12.34 -0.85
N LEU A 351 -10.74 13.01 -1.95
CA LEU A 351 -10.79 14.47 -2.04
C LEU A 351 -12.22 15.01 -1.83
N ASP A 352 -13.22 14.29 -2.31
CA ASP A 352 -14.63 14.63 -2.13
C ASP A 352 -15.08 14.58 -0.65
N THR A 353 -14.35 13.86 0.21
CA THR A 353 -14.65 13.85 1.67
C THR A 353 -14.52 15.22 2.34
N ALA A 354 -13.84 16.19 1.68
CA ALA A 354 -13.80 17.58 2.16
C ALA A 354 -15.19 18.20 2.23
N TYR A 355 -15.99 17.95 1.20
CA TYR A 355 -17.39 18.41 1.17
C TYR A 355 -18.24 17.72 2.25
N ASP A 356 -18.07 16.42 2.40
CA ASP A 356 -18.83 15.63 3.39
C ASP A 356 -18.48 16.08 4.83
N ARG A 357 -17.21 16.36 5.12
CA ARG A 357 -16.78 16.88 6.43
C ARG A 357 -17.40 18.24 6.73
N VAL A 358 -17.46 19.13 5.75
CA VAL A 358 -18.10 20.44 5.91
C VAL A 358 -19.59 20.28 6.17
N LYS A 359 -20.26 19.37 5.47
CA LYS A 359 -21.67 19.07 5.69
C LYS A 359 -21.92 18.58 7.13
N ILE A 360 -21.11 17.64 7.61
CA ILE A 360 -21.18 17.14 9.00
C ILE A 360 -20.98 18.28 10.01
N LEU A 361 -20.02 19.20 9.75
CA LEU A 361 -19.82 20.36 10.62
C LEU A 361 -21.07 21.23 10.72
N TYR A 362 -21.77 21.50 9.61
CA TYR A 362 -23.01 22.24 9.63
C TYR A 362 -24.14 21.51 10.38
N GLU A 363 -24.27 20.22 10.19
CA GLU A 363 -25.25 19.39 10.91
C GLU A 363 -24.96 19.39 12.42
N GLN A 364 -23.70 19.26 12.84
CA GLN A 364 -23.29 19.37 14.24
C GLN A 364 -23.57 20.76 14.82
N GLN A 365 -23.37 21.83 14.06
CA GLN A 365 -23.68 23.18 14.49
C GLN A 365 -25.19 23.42 14.70
N GLN A 366 -26.05 22.72 13.95
CA GLN A 366 -27.49 22.76 14.14
C GLN A 366 -27.94 22.03 15.40
N LEU A 367 -27.28 20.93 15.74
CA LEU A 367 -27.62 20.08 16.89
C LEU A 367 -26.99 20.60 18.19
N THR A 368 -25.79 21.19 18.11
CA THR A 368 -25.08 21.73 19.29
C THR A 368 -25.02 23.24 19.23
N THR A 369 -25.02 23.89 20.40
CA THR A 369 -24.85 25.36 20.52
C THR A 369 -23.41 25.82 20.20
N THR A 370 -22.52 24.93 19.81
CA THR A 370 -21.12 25.21 19.48
C THR A 370 -21.01 26.00 18.18
N ARG A 371 -20.36 27.15 18.22
CA ARG A 371 -20.15 28.00 17.04
C ARG A 371 -18.90 27.53 16.28
N ILE A 372 -19.04 27.26 14.98
CA ILE A 372 -17.92 26.94 14.10
C ILE A 372 -17.22 28.26 13.76
N THR A 373 -15.87 28.26 13.85
CA THR A 373 -15.05 29.39 13.44
C THR A 373 -14.59 29.23 11.98
N ASN A 374 -14.31 30.38 11.31
CA ASN A 374 -13.74 30.40 9.96
C ASN A 374 -12.47 29.56 9.87
N LEU A 375 -11.61 29.62 10.90
CA LEU A 375 -10.34 28.88 10.93
C LEU A 375 -10.57 27.37 11.03
N SER A 376 -11.51 26.93 11.87
CA SER A 376 -11.88 25.51 12.00
C SER A 376 -12.42 24.97 10.68
N TYR A 377 -13.29 25.73 10.01
CA TYR A 377 -13.81 25.38 8.70
C TYR A 377 -12.69 25.21 7.66
N GLN A 378 -11.84 26.24 7.50
CA GLN A 378 -10.71 26.20 6.56
C GLN A 378 -9.77 25.03 6.85
N ARG A 379 -9.48 24.76 8.15
CA ARG A 379 -8.60 23.64 8.54
C ARG A 379 -9.20 22.28 8.14
N ASN A 380 -10.50 22.07 8.29
CA ASN A 380 -11.16 20.82 7.91
C ASN A 380 -11.10 20.58 6.39
N VAL A 381 -11.24 21.63 5.57
CA VAL A 381 -11.11 21.51 4.12
C VAL A 381 -9.67 21.27 3.70
N THR A 382 -8.72 22.07 4.19
CA THR A 382 -7.31 22.00 3.80
C THR A 382 -6.62 20.73 4.29
N SER A 383 -7.03 20.19 5.45
CA SER A 383 -6.41 18.99 6.02
C SER A 383 -6.51 17.78 5.08
N ILE A 384 -7.61 17.64 4.34
CA ILE A 384 -7.79 16.53 3.40
C ILE A 384 -6.79 16.62 2.26
N PHE A 385 -6.62 17.81 1.68
CA PHE A 385 -5.65 18.02 0.63
C PHE A 385 -4.21 17.90 1.15
N PHE A 386 -3.92 18.37 2.36
CA PHE A 386 -2.60 18.30 2.98
C PHE A 386 -2.10 16.85 3.17
N TYR A 387 -3.00 15.90 3.44
CA TYR A 387 -2.65 14.48 3.60
C TYR A 387 -2.75 13.66 2.30
N LEU A 388 -2.97 14.29 1.15
CA LEU A 388 -3.09 13.62 -0.14
C LEU A 388 -1.87 12.73 -0.45
N GLY A 389 -0.64 13.22 -0.20
CA GLY A 389 0.59 12.45 -0.44
C GLY A 389 0.68 11.16 0.37
N VAL A 390 0.19 11.17 1.62
CA VAL A 390 0.14 9.97 2.47
C VAL A 390 -0.88 8.96 1.94
N VAL A 391 -2.07 9.44 1.58
CA VAL A 391 -3.17 8.58 1.09
C VAL A 391 -2.82 7.92 -0.24
N THR A 392 -2.25 8.68 -1.16
CA THR A 392 -1.81 8.15 -2.46
C THR A 392 -0.70 7.13 -2.32
N SER A 393 0.27 7.38 -1.42
CA SER A 393 1.32 6.42 -1.09
C SER A 393 0.75 5.13 -0.49
N GLN A 394 -0.16 5.24 0.48
CA GLN A 394 -0.81 4.08 1.11
C GLN A 394 -1.65 3.27 0.13
N TYR A 395 -2.20 3.89 -0.90
CA TYR A 395 -2.95 3.18 -1.93
C TYR A 395 -2.03 2.43 -2.90
N ILE A 396 -0.93 3.07 -3.35
CA ILE A 396 -0.15 2.55 -4.48
C ILE A 396 1.03 1.65 -4.06
N LEU A 397 1.65 1.90 -2.88
CA LEU A 397 2.83 1.14 -2.46
C LEU A 397 2.55 -0.34 -2.22
N PRO A 398 1.45 -0.77 -1.57
CA PRO A 398 1.13 -2.20 -1.44
C PRO A 398 1.02 -2.89 -2.81
N VAL A 399 0.46 -2.21 -3.80
CA VAL A 399 0.30 -2.72 -5.18
C VAL A 399 1.67 -2.94 -5.85
N PHE A 400 2.60 -2.02 -5.66
CA PHE A 400 3.95 -2.15 -6.20
C PHE A 400 4.76 -3.25 -5.49
N ILE A 401 4.64 -3.38 -4.18
CA ILE A 401 5.26 -4.47 -3.41
C ILE A 401 4.78 -5.83 -3.96
N GLU A 402 3.48 -5.97 -4.15
CA GLU A 402 2.85 -7.17 -4.69
C GLU A 402 3.35 -7.49 -6.11
N LEU A 403 3.45 -6.48 -6.98
CA LEU A 403 3.97 -6.61 -8.33
C LEU A 403 5.44 -7.07 -8.37
N ILE A 404 6.28 -6.49 -7.52
CA ILE A 404 7.70 -6.85 -7.43
C ILE A 404 7.86 -8.30 -6.96
N ILE A 405 7.11 -8.72 -5.95
CA ILE A 405 7.13 -10.11 -5.47
C ILE A 405 6.66 -11.07 -6.58
N CYS A 406 5.65 -10.70 -7.39
CA CYS A 406 5.23 -11.48 -8.55
C CYS A 406 6.34 -11.64 -9.60
N PHE A 407 7.17 -10.60 -9.84
CA PHE A 407 8.30 -10.70 -10.74
C PHE A 407 9.35 -11.71 -10.24
N TYR A 408 9.67 -11.66 -8.96
CA TYR A 408 10.56 -12.63 -8.33
C TYR A 408 9.98 -14.05 -8.44
N LEU A 409 8.72 -14.23 -8.10
CA LEU A 409 8.06 -15.53 -8.17
C LEU A 409 8.05 -16.08 -9.59
N LYS A 410 7.79 -15.24 -10.59
CA LYS A 410 7.86 -15.64 -12.00
C LYS A 410 9.24 -16.19 -12.36
N ILE A 411 10.31 -15.46 -12.07
CA ILE A 411 11.68 -15.85 -12.46
C ILE A 411 12.09 -17.14 -11.76
N PHE A 412 11.91 -17.24 -10.46
CA PHE A 412 12.33 -18.42 -9.71
C PHE A 412 11.48 -19.66 -10.04
N SER A 413 10.19 -19.51 -10.33
CA SER A 413 9.30 -20.60 -10.69
C SER A 413 9.57 -21.17 -12.09
N PHE A 414 9.80 -20.32 -13.09
CA PHE A 414 10.03 -20.78 -14.46
C PHE A 414 11.44 -21.36 -14.66
N LYS A 415 12.39 -20.99 -13.80
CA LYS A 415 13.77 -21.49 -13.88
C LYS A 415 13.95 -22.89 -13.29
N ASN A 416 13.01 -23.36 -12.46
CA ASN A 416 13.04 -24.71 -11.89
C ASN A 416 12.94 -25.83 -12.93
N SER A 417 12.54 -25.53 -14.19
CA SER A 417 12.48 -26.54 -15.24
C SER A 417 13.82 -26.81 -15.94
N ASN A 418 14.85 -25.94 -15.83
CA ASN A 418 16.03 -26.00 -16.69
C ASN A 418 17.41 -25.77 -16.03
N LEU A 419 17.51 -25.44 -14.73
CA LEU A 419 18.83 -25.22 -14.10
C LEU A 419 18.88 -25.78 -12.69
N SER A 420 19.67 -26.83 -12.52
CA SER A 420 20.27 -27.13 -11.23
C SER A 420 21.29 -26.00 -10.90
N ILE A 421 21.13 -25.30 -9.80
CA ILE A 421 22.09 -24.29 -9.27
C ILE A 421 23.46 -24.91 -8.96
N ASN A 422 23.62 -26.23 -9.14
CA ASN A 422 24.85 -26.99 -8.95
C ASN A 422 26.04 -26.49 -9.79
N SER A 423 25.84 -25.51 -10.69
CA SER A 423 26.91 -24.95 -11.52
C SER A 423 27.57 -23.67 -10.96
N LEU A 424 27.02 -23.06 -9.93
CA LEU A 424 27.66 -21.92 -9.24
C LEU A 424 28.64 -22.44 -8.19
N LYS A 425 29.85 -22.79 -8.63
CA LYS A 425 30.94 -23.05 -7.68
C LYS A 425 31.19 -21.78 -6.85
N PRO A 426 31.19 -21.89 -5.53
CA PRO A 426 31.48 -20.75 -4.67
C PRO A 426 32.87 -20.17 -5.03
N PRO A 427 33.06 -18.85 -4.96
CA PRO A 427 34.36 -18.25 -5.24
C PRO A 427 35.44 -18.81 -4.32
N LYS A 428 36.65 -19.01 -4.85
CA LYS A 428 37.77 -19.70 -4.17
C LYS A 428 38.07 -19.14 -2.76
N TRP A 429 37.87 -17.84 -2.53
CA TRP A 429 38.08 -17.23 -1.21
C TRP A 429 37.05 -17.73 -0.17
N LEU A 430 35.85 -18.06 -0.60
CA LEU A 430 34.79 -18.56 0.26
C LEU A 430 34.96 -20.05 0.57
N GLN A 431 35.45 -20.85 -0.42
CA GLN A 431 35.84 -22.24 -0.18
C GLN A 431 37.00 -22.34 0.83
N ASN A 432 37.94 -21.41 0.76
CA ASN A 432 39.05 -21.34 1.72
C ASN A 432 38.56 -20.95 3.11
N PHE A 433 37.54 -20.07 3.23
CA PHE A 433 36.94 -19.67 4.49
C PHE A 433 36.17 -20.82 5.14
N ASP A 434 35.41 -21.62 4.38
CA ASP A 434 34.74 -22.81 4.88
C ASP A 434 35.77 -23.87 5.36
N ASN A 435 36.83 -24.11 4.61
CA ASN A 435 37.92 -25.02 5.00
C ASN A 435 38.64 -24.54 6.27
N TYR A 436 38.75 -23.22 6.48
CA TYR A 436 39.36 -22.65 7.68
C TYR A 436 38.44 -22.84 8.90
N MET A 437 37.13 -22.63 8.73
CA MET A 437 36.14 -22.80 9.80
C MET A 437 35.93 -24.28 10.18
N THR A 438 35.91 -25.19 9.23
CA THR A 438 35.75 -26.62 9.50
C THR A 438 36.99 -27.23 10.20
N ASN A 439 38.19 -26.71 9.96
CA ASN A 439 39.43 -27.18 10.61
C ASN A 439 39.62 -26.61 12.04
N THR A 440 38.95 -25.50 12.40
CA THR A 440 39.04 -24.90 13.73
C THR A 440 37.98 -25.40 14.71
N THR A 441 36.97 -26.19 14.27
CA THR A 441 35.79 -26.55 15.06
C THR A 441 35.61 -28.04 15.31
N ASN A 442 36.71 -28.77 15.59
CA ASN A 442 36.59 -30.15 16.11
C ASN A 442 36.08 -30.24 17.56
N THR A 443 35.55 -29.14 18.12
CA THR A 443 34.97 -29.13 19.45
C THR A 443 33.73 -28.25 19.48
N ASN A 444 32.55 -28.87 19.63
CA ASN A 444 31.27 -28.23 20.04
C ASN A 444 30.64 -27.19 19.10
N SER A 445 30.36 -27.53 17.83
CA SER A 445 29.73 -26.61 16.91
C SER A 445 28.37 -27.05 16.40
N SER A 446 27.36 -26.99 17.25
CA SER A 446 25.95 -27.18 16.86
C SER A 446 25.27 -25.92 16.30
N LEU A 447 25.99 -24.82 16.02
CA LEU A 447 25.41 -23.52 15.69
C LEU A 447 26.05 -22.77 14.54
N ILE A 448 27.00 -23.37 13.81
CA ILE A 448 27.60 -22.67 12.67
C ILE A 448 26.85 -23.05 11.39
N LEU A 449 26.09 -22.10 10.86
CA LEU A 449 25.48 -22.19 9.54
C LEU A 449 26.62 -22.28 8.50
N THR A 450 26.81 -23.46 7.90
CA THR A 450 27.82 -23.62 6.84
C THR A 450 27.35 -22.97 5.54
N TRP A 451 28.27 -22.58 4.64
CA TRP A 451 27.92 -22.04 3.32
C TRP A 451 27.08 -23.02 2.51
N ASN A 452 27.32 -24.30 2.64
CA ASN A 452 26.54 -25.33 1.97
C ASN A 452 25.10 -25.34 2.48
N ASP A 453 24.89 -25.14 3.79
CA ASP A 453 23.56 -25.00 4.37
C ASP A 453 22.85 -23.73 3.80
N LEU A 454 23.57 -22.63 3.69
CA LEU A 454 23.03 -21.39 3.12
C LEU A 454 22.69 -21.57 1.64
N HIS A 455 23.52 -22.25 0.88
CA HIS A 455 23.28 -22.54 -0.54
C HIS A 455 22.08 -23.47 -0.75
N THR A 456 21.92 -24.51 0.07
CA THR A 456 20.75 -25.40 0.02
C THR A 456 19.48 -24.65 0.41
N PHE A 457 19.60 -23.69 1.33
CA PHE A 457 18.49 -22.84 1.77
C PHE A 457 17.99 -21.88 0.67
N PHE A 458 18.90 -21.35 -0.15
CA PHE A 458 18.59 -20.47 -1.27
C PHE A 458 18.41 -21.22 -2.61
N ASN A 459 18.06 -22.50 -2.56
CA ASN A 459 17.66 -23.22 -3.77
C ASN A 459 16.40 -22.57 -4.38
N ASN A 460 16.28 -22.53 -5.71
CA ASN A 460 15.17 -21.92 -6.44
C ASN A 460 13.80 -22.40 -5.95
N GLN A 461 13.69 -23.69 -5.59
CA GLN A 461 12.44 -24.27 -5.08
C GLN A 461 12.07 -23.68 -3.72
N HIS A 462 13.02 -23.56 -2.81
CA HIS A 462 12.82 -22.99 -1.48
C HIS A 462 12.39 -21.53 -1.55
N ILE A 463 13.08 -20.73 -2.39
CA ILE A 463 12.74 -19.32 -2.61
C ILE A 463 11.33 -19.19 -3.21
N THR A 464 10.96 -20.05 -4.16
CA THR A 464 9.63 -20.01 -4.78
C THR A 464 8.53 -20.27 -3.75
N VAL A 465 8.73 -21.23 -2.86
CA VAL A 465 7.80 -21.53 -1.77
C VAL A 465 7.67 -20.37 -0.80
N LEU A 466 8.80 -19.79 -0.36
CA LEU A 466 8.80 -18.63 0.54
C LEU A 466 8.10 -17.42 -0.10
N LEU A 467 8.44 -17.08 -1.34
CA LEU A 467 7.82 -15.96 -2.04
C LEU A 467 6.32 -16.17 -2.27
N SER A 468 5.91 -17.38 -2.61
CA SER A 468 4.49 -17.72 -2.78
C SER A 468 3.73 -17.55 -1.46
N TYR A 469 4.31 -17.97 -0.34
CA TYR A 469 3.72 -17.80 0.98
C TYR A 469 3.65 -16.33 1.42
N VAL A 470 4.74 -15.56 1.23
CA VAL A 470 4.80 -14.13 1.54
C VAL A 470 3.78 -13.35 0.70
N LEU A 471 3.63 -13.70 -0.59
CA LEU A 471 2.67 -13.10 -1.50
C LEU A 471 1.22 -13.40 -1.09
N PHE A 472 0.92 -14.66 -0.76
CA PHE A 472 -0.38 -15.05 -0.24
C PHE A 472 -0.73 -14.28 1.03
N TRP A 473 0.21 -14.18 1.98
CA TRP A 473 -0.01 -13.46 3.23
C TRP A 473 -0.28 -11.99 2.99
N HIS A 474 0.54 -11.33 2.15
CA HIS A 474 0.35 -9.94 1.77
C HIS A 474 -1.06 -9.68 1.22
N HIS A 475 -1.48 -10.51 0.26
CA HIS A 475 -2.77 -10.40 -0.40
C HIS A 475 -3.94 -10.67 0.54
N THR A 476 -3.85 -11.74 1.33
CA THR A 476 -4.89 -12.17 2.28
C THR A 476 -5.09 -11.15 3.40
N ILE A 477 -4.01 -10.66 4.03
CA ILE A 477 -4.08 -9.66 5.10
C ILE A 477 -4.66 -8.35 4.58
N PHE A 478 -4.24 -7.89 3.40
CA PHE A 478 -4.81 -6.70 2.79
C PHE A 478 -6.32 -6.85 2.57
N CYS A 479 -6.74 -7.99 2.06
CA CYS A 479 -8.15 -8.31 1.83
C CYS A 479 -8.95 -8.35 3.14
N LEU A 480 -8.46 -9.08 4.16
CA LEU A 480 -9.14 -9.22 5.45
C LEU A 480 -9.33 -7.88 6.17
N ILE A 481 -8.28 -7.06 6.25
CA ILE A 481 -8.37 -5.74 6.90
C ILE A 481 -9.28 -4.81 6.11
N SER A 482 -9.25 -4.84 4.77
CA SER A 482 -10.14 -4.05 3.93
C SER A 482 -11.61 -4.42 4.12
N CYS A 483 -11.91 -5.72 4.20
CA CYS A 483 -13.27 -6.22 4.49
C CYS A 483 -13.71 -5.81 5.91
N GLY A 484 -12.82 -5.96 6.90
CA GLY A 484 -13.08 -5.53 8.27
C GLY A 484 -13.39 -4.04 8.37
N SER A 485 -12.62 -3.21 7.67
CA SER A 485 -12.86 -1.75 7.58
C SER A 485 -14.21 -1.43 6.94
N LEU A 486 -14.59 -2.12 5.87
CA LEU A 486 -15.88 -1.95 5.22
C LEU A 486 -17.04 -2.28 6.18
N ILE A 487 -16.96 -3.40 6.89
CA ILE A 487 -17.96 -3.83 7.87
C ILE A 487 -18.06 -2.83 9.03
N TYR A 488 -16.92 -2.41 9.57
CA TYR A 488 -16.84 -1.43 10.66
C TYR A 488 -17.52 -0.11 10.29
N ASN A 489 -17.21 0.46 9.11
CA ASN A 489 -17.81 1.71 8.66
C ASN A 489 -19.33 1.57 8.40
N THR A 490 -19.78 0.41 7.89
CA THR A 490 -21.22 0.15 7.70
C THR A 490 -21.96 0.05 9.03
N TYR A 491 -21.33 -0.51 10.07
CA TYR A 491 -21.92 -0.65 11.40
C TYR A 491 -22.05 0.71 12.11
N ILE A 492 -20.99 1.52 12.16
CA ILE A 492 -20.99 2.84 12.80
C ILE A 492 -22.09 3.74 12.22
N GLN A 493 -22.25 3.77 10.91
CA GLN A 493 -23.27 4.60 10.30
C GLN A 493 -24.68 4.13 10.62
N ARG A 494 -24.91 2.85 10.80
CA ARG A 494 -26.20 2.37 11.27
C ARG A 494 -26.53 2.87 12.67
N GLU A 495 -25.54 2.84 13.58
CA GLU A 495 -25.76 3.33 14.93
C GLU A 495 -26.03 4.85 14.96
N GLN A 496 -25.27 5.65 14.19
CA GLN A 496 -25.52 7.09 14.08
C GLN A 496 -26.92 7.42 13.54
N HIS A 497 -27.41 6.64 12.57
CA HIS A 497 -28.78 6.81 12.07
C HIS A 497 -29.87 6.39 13.07
N ILE A 498 -29.60 5.44 13.95
CA ILE A 498 -30.54 5.00 14.99
C ILE A 498 -30.60 6.02 16.12
N THR A 499 -29.46 6.57 16.56
CA THR A 499 -29.42 7.61 17.60
C THR A 499 -30.15 8.88 17.17
N VAL A 500 -29.93 9.34 15.93
CA VAL A 500 -30.61 10.53 15.36
C VAL A 500 -32.12 10.32 15.15
N LYS A 501 -32.62 9.08 15.09
CA LYS A 501 -34.07 8.82 15.01
C LYS A 501 -34.76 8.68 16.36
N ASN A 502 -33.98 8.42 17.42
CA ASN A 502 -34.52 8.23 18.77
C ASN A 502 -34.47 9.53 19.62
N ASP A 503 -33.75 10.55 19.15
CA ASP A 503 -33.76 11.95 19.63
C ASP A 503 -34.75 12.78 18.82
#